data_51bec278b8d8f7dfcae5d8d99a3cbc7b
#
_entry.id   51bec278b8d8f7dfcae5d8d99a3cbc7b
#
_cell.length_a   1.000
_cell.length_b   1.000
_cell.length_c   1.000
_cell.angle_alpha   90.00
_cell.angle_beta   90.00
_cell.angle_gamma   90.00
#
_symmetry.space_group_name_H-M   'P 1'
#
loop_
_entity.id
_entity.type
_entity.pdbx_description
1 polymer ?
#
loop_
_entity_poly.entity_id
_entity_poly.type
_entity_poly.pdbx_seq_one_letter_code
_entity_poly.pdbx_strand_id
1 'polypeptide(L)'
;MTPAAWAGLAIAGGLGAAARFTVDTRVNAVVARRRRARTGPRRSRWSDAIPLGTIAVNLTACLLLGLLAGLAAAPSWPSWIDAVVGTGFLGGYSTFSTASLEGARLLLDGRGGAALAHALAMTAGALAMALIGAGLGSALARIG
;
A
#
# COMPACT_ATOMS: atom_id res chain seq x y z
N MET A 1 -1.37 -6.12 -26.85
CA MET A 1 -0.24 -6.58 -26.00
C MET A 1 0.27 -7.91 -26.52
N THR A 2 1.58 -8.09 -26.62
CA THR A 2 2.21 -9.36 -27.04
C THR A 2 2.11 -10.42 -25.93
N PRO A 3 2.21 -11.72 -26.24
CA PRO A 3 2.26 -12.77 -25.20
C PRO A 3 3.38 -12.56 -24.17
N ALA A 4 4.52 -12.02 -24.59
CA ALA A 4 5.63 -11.66 -23.70
C ALA A 4 5.24 -10.55 -22.71
N ALA A 5 4.46 -9.57 -23.13
CA ALA A 5 3.97 -8.51 -22.25
C ALA A 5 2.99 -9.05 -21.19
N TRP A 6 2.13 -10.01 -21.54
CA TRP A 6 1.25 -10.69 -20.60
C TRP A 6 2.05 -11.52 -19.56
N ALA A 7 3.08 -12.24 -20.02
CA ALA A 7 3.96 -12.98 -19.13
C ALA A 7 4.70 -12.04 -18.16
N GLY A 8 5.23 -10.92 -18.65
CA GLY A 8 5.88 -9.91 -17.81
C GLY A 8 4.95 -9.34 -16.76
N LEU A 9 3.70 -9.03 -17.13
CA LEU A 9 2.67 -8.54 -16.21
C LEU A 9 2.36 -9.56 -15.10
N ALA A 10 2.19 -10.84 -15.47
CA ALA A 10 1.90 -11.91 -14.52
C ALA A 10 3.05 -12.14 -13.54
N ILE A 11 4.30 -12.16 -14.03
CA ILE A 11 5.50 -12.29 -13.19
C ILE A 11 5.62 -11.10 -12.24
N ALA A 12 5.46 -9.88 -12.76
CA ALA A 12 5.50 -8.67 -11.94
C ALA A 12 4.42 -8.69 -10.84
N GLY A 13 3.21 -9.13 -11.16
CA GLY A 13 2.12 -9.30 -10.20
C GLY A 13 2.44 -10.31 -9.10
N GLY A 14 3.02 -11.45 -9.46
CA GLY A 14 3.49 -12.46 -8.51
C GLY A 14 4.58 -11.92 -7.57
N LEU A 15 5.56 -11.19 -8.11
CA LEU A 15 6.61 -10.54 -7.33
C LEU A 15 6.03 -9.45 -6.41
N GLY A 16 5.05 -8.68 -6.89
CA GLY A 16 4.33 -7.70 -6.08
C GLY A 16 3.62 -8.34 -4.89
N ALA A 17 2.92 -9.46 -5.10
CA ALA A 17 2.27 -10.22 -4.03
C ALA A 17 3.26 -10.78 -2.99
N ALA A 18 4.41 -11.26 -3.43
CA ALA A 18 5.49 -11.72 -2.54
C ALA A 18 6.10 -10.56 -1.73
N ALA A 19 6.32 -9.42 -2.38
CA ALA A 19 6.79 -8.20 -1.71
C ALA A 19 5.78 -7.71 -0.67
N ARG A 20 4.47 -7.69 -0.99
CA ARG A 20 3.40 -7.38 -0.04
C ARG A 20 3.48 -8.25 1.20
N PHE A 21 3.51 -9.57 1.03
CA PHE A 21 3.59 -10.51 2.15
C PHE A 21 4.80 -10.21 3.05
N THR A 22 5.95 -9.94 2.44
CA THR A 22 7.19 -9.63 3.15
C THR A 22 7.09 -8.33 3.95
N VAL A 23 6.57 -7.26 3.34
CA VAL A 23 6.43 -5.95 4.00
C VAL A 23 5.40 -6.04 5.12
N ASP A 24 4.22 -6.61 4.87
CA ASP A 24 3.17 -6.78 5.87
C ASP A 24 3.68 -7.55 7.10
N THR A 25 4.34 -8.68 6.87
CA THR A 25 4.90 -9.52 7.95
C THR A 25 5.96 -8.77 8.76
N ARG A 26 6.86 -8.04 8.09
CA ARG A 26 7.92 -7.27 8.77
C ARG A 26 7.36 -6.12 9.59
N VAL A 27 6.41 -5.36 9.05
CA VAL A 27 5.77 -4.25 9.76
C VAL A 27 5.05 -4.78 11.01
N ASN A 28 4.25 -5.84 10.85
CA ASN A 28 3.53 -6.45 11.96
C ASN A 28 4.49 -7.02 13.03
N ALA A 29 5.61 -7.62 12.64
CA ALA A 29 6.63 -8.09 13.58
C ALA A 29 7.28 -6.94 14.36
N VAL A 30 7.64 -5.84 13.72
CA VAL A 30 8.19 -4.64 14.38
C VAL A 30 7.19 -4.05 15.36
N VAL A 31 5.93 -3.92 14.94
CA VAL A 31 4.84 -3.41 15.79
C VAL A 31 4.65 -4.32 17.01
N ALA A 32 4.60 -5.63 16.81
CA ALA A 32 4.47 -6.60 17.90
C ALA A 32 5.62 -6.51 18.90
N ARG A 33 6.88 -6.38 18.43
CA ARG A 33 8.06 -6.18 19.29
C ARG A 33 7.94 -4.90 20.11
N ARG A 34 7.57 -3.77 19.49
CA ARG A 34 7.39 -2.49 20.18
C ARG A 34 6.27 -2.54 21.22
N ARG A 35 5.18 -3.27 20.94
CA ARG A 35 4.08 -3.47 21.89
C ARG A 35 4.52 -4.31 23.11
N ARG A 36 5.34 -5.34 22.90
CA ARG A 36 5.88 -6.19 23.98
C ARG A 36 6.89 -5.45 24.86
N ALA A 37 7.68 -4.54 24.31
CA ALA A 37 8.69 -3.77 25.03
C ALA A 37 8.09 -2.66 25.93
N ARG A 38 6.80 -2.35 25.80
CA ARG A 38 6.12 -1.40 26.68
C ARG A 38 5.82 -2.05 28.02
N THR A 39 6.58 -1.69 29.05
CA THR A 39 6.35 -2.06 30.45
C THR A 39 5.26 -1.15 31.04
N GLY A 40 4.14 -1.74 31.49
CA GLY A 40 3.04 -1.02 32.14
C GLY A 40 1.75 -1.84 32.16
N PRO A 41 0.76 -1.48 33.00
CA PRO A 41 -0.52 -2.21 33.02
C PRO A 41 -1.13 -2.21 31.61
N ARG A 42 -1.41 -3.41 31.10
CA ARG A 42 -1.96 -3.68 29.76
C ARG A 42 -3.39 -3.14 29.65
N ARG A 43 -3.57 -1.85 29.56
CA ARG A 43 -4.79 -1.33 28.93
C ARG A 43 -4.63 -1.51 27.42
N SER A 44 -5.29 -2.51 26.85
CA SER A 44 -5.43 -2.68 25.40
C SER A 44 -5.96 -1.35 24.82
N ARG A 45 -5.07 -0.61 24.15
CA ARG A 45 -5.52 0.58 23.44
C ARG A 45 -6.28 0.15 22.18
N TRP A 46 -7.38 0.82 21.87
CA TRP A 46 -8.14 0.59 20.63
C TRP A 46 -7.22 0.61 19.39
N SER A 47 -6.17 1.46 19.41
CA SER A 47 -5.16 1.55 18.34
C SER A 47 -4.30 0.29 18.18
N ASP A 48 -4.23 -0.58 19.19
CA ASP A 48 -3.48 -1.83 19.10
C ASP A 48 -4.16 -2.87 18.21
N ALA A 49 -5.42 -2.65 17.84
CA ALA A 49 -6.15 -3.49 16.92
C ALA A 49 -5.93 -3.14 15.45
N ILE A 50 -5.42 -1.93 15.16
CA ILE A 50 -5.27 -1.46 13.77
C ILE A 50 -4.21 -2.28 13.05
N PRO A 51 -4.50 -2.84 11.86
CA PRO A 51 -3.58 -3.64 11.05
C PRO A 51 -2.60 -2.74 10.30
N LEU A 52 -1.48 -2.40 10.93
CA LEU A 52 -0.53 -1.44 10.37
C LEU A 52 0.25 -1.98 9.17
N GLY A 53 0.38 -3.30 9.03
CA GLY A 53 1.03 -3.91 7.87
C GLY A 53 0.28 -3.62 6.58
N THR A 54 -1.01 -3.90 6.55
CA THR A 54 -1.89 -3.63 5.39
C THR A 54 -1.93 -2.14 5.05
N ILE A 55 -2.00 -1.28 6.07
CA ILE A 55 -1.96 0.18 5.86
C ILE A 55 -0.64 0.59 5.21
N ALA A 56 0.50 0.14 5.73
CA ALA A 56 1.82 0.48 5.19
C ALA A 56 1.95 0.04 3.72
N VAL A 57 1.51 -1.17 3.39
CA VAL A 57 1.53 -1.70 2.03
C VAL A 57 0.71 -0.82 1.08
N ASN A 58 -0.53 -0.50 1.44
CA ASN A 58 -1.40 0.26 0.54
C ASN A 58 -0.99 1.74 0.41
N LEU A 59 -0.52 2.38 1.49
CA LEU A 59 -0.01 3.74 1.42
C LEU A 59 1.24 3.85 0.55
N THR A 60 2.19 2.91 0.69
CA THR A 60 3.39 2.88 -0.16
C THR A 60 3.05 2.55 -1.61
N ALA A 61 2.09 1.65 -1.87
CA ALA A 61 1.59 1.38 -3.21
C ALA A 61 1.00 2.63 -3.87
N CYS A 62 0.15 3.38 -3.15
CA CYS A 62 -0.47 4.60 -3.67
C CYS A 62 0.55 5.71 -3.92
N LEU A 63 1.56 5.86 -3.05
CA LEU A 63 2.66 6.79 -3.27
C LEU A 63 3.42 6.47 -4.56
N LEU A 64 3.79 5.21 -4.75
CA LEU A 64 4.54 4.75 -5.93
C LEU A 64 3.70 4.81 -7.21
N LEU A 65 2.41 4.45 -7.15
CA LEU A 65 1.49 4.61 -8.28
C LEU A 65 1.33 6.08 -8.67
N GLY A 66 1.16 6.96 -7.69
CA GLY A 66 1.12 8.39 -7.93
C GLY A 66 2.41 8.91 -8.57
N LEU A 67 3.56 8.47 -8.05
CA LEU A 67 4.87 8.82 -8.61
C LEU A 67 4.99 8.41 -10.09
N LEU A 68 4.62 7.17 -10.41
CA LEU A 68 4.61 6.69 -11.80
C LEU A 68 3.67 7.51 -12.68
N ALA A 69 2.45 7.79 -12.20
CA ALA A 69 1.48 8.61 -12.93
C ALA A 69 2.00 10.03 -13.19
N GLY A 70 2.71 10.62 -12.24
CA GLY A 70 3.35 11.92 -12.42
C GLY A 70 4.51 11.90 -13.40
N LEU A 71 5.35 10.87 -13.37
CA LEU A 71 6.46 10.66 -14.31
C LEU A 71 5.97 10.39 -15.74
N ALA A 72 4.81 9.73 -15.89
CA ALA A 72 4.20 9.44 -17.18
C ALA A 72 3.77 10.70 -17.96
N ALA A 73 3.82 11.88 -17.33
CA ALA A 73 3.64 13.17 -18.02
C ALA A 73 4.84 13.54 -18.92
N ALA A 74 6.00 12.89 -18.75
CA ALA A 74 7.16 13.15 -19.60
C ALA A 74 6.97 12.52 -21.00
N PRO A 75 7.26 13.25 -22.11
CA PRO A 75 7.09 12.74 -23.47
C PRO A 75 7.92 11.49 -23.79
N SER A 76 9.04 11.31 -23.09
CA SER A 76 9.96 10.17 -23.25
C SER A 76 9.61 8.97 -22.37
N TRP A 77 8.49 9.01 -21.62
CA TRP A 77 8.12 7.95 -20.69
C TRP A 77 7.76 6.65 -21.40
N PRO A 78 8.42 5.53 -21.07
CA PRO A 78 8.13 4.25 -21.71
C PRO A 78 6.81 3.65 -21.18
N SER A 79 5.81 3.50 -22.02
CA SER A 79 4.46 2.99 -21.64
C SER A 79 4.47 1.57 -21.03
N TRP A 80 5.50 0.76 -21.30
CA TRP A 80 5.62 -0.57 -20.70
C TRP A 80 5.83 -0.51 -19.18
N ILE A 81 6.39 0.58 -18.64
CA ILE A 81 6.59 0.76 -17.20
C ILE A 81 5.25 0.79 -16.48
N ASP A 82 4.26 1.52 -17.01
CA ASP A 82 2.93 1.61 -16.41
C ASP A 82 2.25 0.23 -16.38
N ALA A 83 2.42 -0.55 -17.44
CA ALA A 83 1.87 -1.88 -17.50
C ALA A 83 2.55 -2.84 -16.49
N VAL A 84 3.88 -2.94 -16.54
CA VAL A 84 4.62 -3.95 -15.76
C VAL A 84 4.77 -3.53 -14.30
N VAL A 85 5.19 -2.28 -14.04
CA VAL A 85 5.42 -1.81 -12.66
C VAL A 85 4.11 -1.33 -12.04
N GLY A 86 3.32 -0.50 -12.72
CA GLY A 86 2.07 0.04 -12.20
C GLY A 86 1.01 -1.05 -12.06
N THR A 87 0.56 -1.63 -13.17
CA THR A 87 -0.53 -2.61 -13.16
C THR A 87 -0.06 -3.98 -12.65
N GLY A 88 1.11 -4.45 -13.08
CA GLY A 88 1.66 -5.74 -12.65
C GLY A 88 2.11 -5.69 -11.19
N PHE A 89 3.27 -5.12 -10.94
CA PHE A 89 3.90 -5.17 -9.62
C PHE A 89 3.07 -4.47 -8.53
N LEU A 90 2.71 -3.20 -8.70
CA LEU A 90 1.97 -2.45 -7.68
C LEU A 90 0.51 -2.93 -7.55
N GLY A 91 -0.11 -3.44 -8.62
CA GLY A 91 -1.39 -4.11 -8.57
C GLY A 91 -1.37 -5.39 -7.74
N GLY A 92 -0.31 -6.20 -7.86
CA GLY A 92 -0.08 -7.38 -7.00
C GLY A 92 0.35 -7.03 -5.57
N TYR A 93 1.08 -5.91 -5.40
CA TYR A 93 1.56 -5.44 -4.11
C TYR A 93 0.44 -4.84 -3.25
N SER A 94 -0.46 -4.03 -3.79
CA SER A 94 -1.60 -3.46 -3.06
C SER A 94 -2.70 -4.49 -2.80
N THR A 95 -3.59 -4.22 -1.84
CA THR A 95 -4.72 -5.09 -1.54
C THR A 95 -5.91 -4.35 -0.99
N PHE A 96 -7.03 -4.42 -1.70
CA PHE A 96 -8.32 -3.92 -1.21
C PHE A 96 -9.06 -4.99 -0.38
N SER A 97 -8.99 -6.24 -0.79
CA SER A 97 -9.72 -7.33 -0.13
C SER A 97 -9.27 -7.55 1.32
N THR A 98 -7.96 -7.55 1.58
CA THR A 98 -7.42 -7.68 2.94
C THR A 98 -7.85 -6.49 3.80
N ALA A 99 -7.73 -5.27 3.29
CA ALA A 99 -8.14 -4.06 4.01
C ALA A 99 -9.63 -4.06 4.36
N SER A 100 -10.49 -4.48 3.43
CA SER A 100 -11.93 -4.59 3.66
C SER A 100 -12.26 -5.65 4.72
N LEU A 101 -11.62 -6.82 4.65
CA LEU A 101 -11.81 -7.89 5.63
C LEU A 101 -11.38 -7.47 7.03
N GLU A 102 -10.24 -6.80 7.16
CA GLU A 102 -9.73 -6.29 8.43
C GLU A 102 -10.66 -5.21 9.02
N GLY A 103 -11.16 -4.30 8.20
CA GLY A 103 -12.16 -3.32 8.60
C GLY A 103 -13.45 -3.96 9.11
N ALA A 104 -13.96 -4.97 8.39
CA ALA A 104 -15.14 -5.72 8.80
C ALA A 104 -14.91 -6.48 10.12
N ARG A 105 -13.76 -7.11 10.32
CA ARG A 105 -13.40 -7.79 11.58
C ARG A 105 -13.37 -6.82 12.75
N LEU A 106 -12.77 -5.62 12.57
CA LEU A 106 -12.76 -4.59 13.61
C LEU A 106 -14.18 -4.17 14.04
N LEU A 107 -15.11 -4.07 13.09
CA LEU A 107 -16.51 -3.76 13.38
C LEU A 107 -17.19 -4.92 14.14
N LEU A 108 -17.01 -6.15 13.71
CA LEU A 108 -17.58 -7.34 14.34
C LEU A 108 -17.05 -7.54 15.77
N ASP A 109 -15.80 -7.18 16.02
CA ASP A 109 -15.16 -7.19 17.34
C ASP A 109 -15.61 -6.02 18.25
N GLY A 110 -16.56 -5.17 17.81
CA GLY A 110 -17.03 -4.01 18.55
C GLY A 110 -16.00 -2.85 18.63
N ARG A 111 -14.96 -2.86 17.81
CA ARG A 111 -13.86 -1.88 17.80
C ARG A 111 -14.09 -0.77 16.78
N GLY A 112 -15.26 -0.13 16.81
CA GLY A 112 -15.68 0.87 15.83
C GLY A 112 -14.70 2.03 15.62
N GLY A 113 -14.06 2.52 16.68
CA GLY A 113 -13.04 3.58 16.57
C GLY A 113 -11.79 3.12 15.80
N ALA A 114 -11.35 1.87 15.98
CA ALA A 114 -10.26 1.29 15.21
C ALA A 114 -10.65 1.04 13.74
N ALA A 115 -11.88 0.59 13.51
CA ALA A 115 -12.42 0.41 12.16
C ALA A 115 -12.49 1.73 11.40
N LEU A 116 -12.96 2.81 12.02
CA LEU A 116 -13.00 4.14 11.42
C LEU A 116 -11.59 4.64 11.10
N ALA A 117 -10.66 4.54 12.04
CA ALA A 117 -9.27 4.95 11.82
C ALA A 117 -8.61 4.15 10.70
N HIS A 118 -8.87 2.84 10.62
CA HIS A 118 -8.41 1.99 9.52
C HIS A 118 -9.01 2.44 8.17
N ALA A 119 -10.32 2.67 8.11
CA ALA A 119 -10.99 3.14 6.90
C ALA A 119 -10.46 4.50 6.43
N LEU A 120 -10.26 5.46 7.35
CA LEU A 120 -9.70 6.77 7.03
C LEU A 120 -8.25 6.65 6.53
N ALA A 121 -7.43 5.81 7.14
CA ALA A 121 -6.07 5.57 6.67
C ALA A 121 -6.06 4.94 5.28
N MET A 122 -6.99 4.02 4.99
CA MET A 122 -7.09 3.34 3.70
C MET A 122 -7.68 4.22 2.59
N THR A 123 -8.53 5.19 2.91
CA THR A 123 -9.15 6.09 1.91
C THR A 123 -8.42 7.43 1.81
N ALA A 124 -8.50 8.25 2.84
CA ALA A 124 -7.87 9.58 2.85
C ALA A 124 -6.34 9.50 2.83
N GLY A 125 -5.76 8.55 3.58
CA GLY A 125 -4.31 8.32 3.59
C GLY A 125 -3.78 7.86 2.23
N ALA A 126 -4.47 6.91 1.59
CA ALA A 126 -4.10 6.43 0.25
C ALA A 126 -4.21 7.54 -0.81
N LEU A 127 -5.29 8.33 -0.78
CA LEU A 127 -5.45 9.47 -1.68
C LEU A 127 -4.35 10.53 -1.47
N ALA A 128 -4.04 10.87 -0.24
CA ALA A 128 -2.96 11.82 0.07
C ALA A 128 -1.60 11.32 -0.45
N MET A 129 -1.28 10.04 -0.24
CA MET A 129 -0.05 9.43 -0.77
C MET A 129 0.00 9.43 -2.30
N ALA A 130 -1.11 9.13 -2.96
CA ALA A 130 -1.20 9.19 -4.42
C ALA A 130 -0.96 10.62 -4.96
N LEU A 131 -1.56 11.62 -4.33
CA LEU A 131 -1.38 13.03 -4.73
C LEU A 131 0.05 13.52 -4.48
N ILE A 132 0.65 13.16 -3.34
CA ILE A 132 2.07 13.45 -3.05
C ILE A 132 2.96 12.80 -4.11
N GLY A 133 2.74 11.51 -4.39
CA GLY A 133 3.49 10.80 -5.41
C GLY A 133 3.37 11.44 -6.79
N ALA A 134 2.14 11.78 -7.20
CA ALA A 134 1.89 12.44 -8.49
C ALA A 134 2.56 13.80 -8.60
N GLY A 135 2.52 14.60 -7.53
CA GLY A 135 3.21 15.88 -7.47
C GLY A 135 4.73 15.74 -7.60
N LEU A 136 5.32 14.78 -6.87
CA LEU A 136 6.76 14.49 -6.96
C LEU A 136 7.15 14.00 -8.36
N GLY A 137 6.37 13.06 -8.93
CA GLY A 137 6.61 12.53 -10.28
C GLY A 137 6.53 13.61 -11.35
N SER A 138 5.51 14.47 -11.30
CA SER A 138 5.34 15.58 -12.23
C SER A 138 6.46 16.64 -12.09
N ALA A 139 6.95 16.87 -10.87
CA ALA A 139 8.09 17.77 -10.66
C ALA A 139 9.37 17.19 -11.28
N LEU A 140 9.63 15.91 -11.11
CA LEU A 140 10.77 15.21 -11.70
C LEU A 140 10.70 15.18 -13.23
N ALA A 141 9.51 14.92 -13.79
CA ALA A 141 9.28 14.90 -15.24
C ALA A 141 9.56 16.24 -15.94
N ARG A 142 9.55 17.36 -15.20
CA ARG A 142 9.86 18.70 -15.73
C ARG A 142 11.34 19.06 -15.74
N ILE A 143 12.14 18.30 -14.99
CA ILE A 143 13.58 18.58 -14.83
C ILE A 143 14.42 17.75 -15.81
N GLY A 144 13.92 16.58 -16.23
CA GLY A 144 14.56 15.68 -17.19
C GLY A 144 13.98 15.82 -18.60
#